data_09847fd56fe842179ba5c90cd5c084c8
#
_entry.id   09847fd56fe842179ba5c90cd5c084c8
#
_cell.length_a   1.000
_cell.length_b   1.000
_cell.length_c   1.000
_cell.angle_alpha   90.00
_cell.angle_beta   90.00
_cell.angle_gamma   90.00
#
_symmetry.space_group_name_H-M   'P 1'
#
loop_
_entity.id
_entity.type
_entity.pdbx_description
1 polymer ?
#
loop_
_entity_poly.entity_id
_entity_poly.type
_entity_poly.pdbx_seq_one_letter_code
_entity_poly.pdbx_strand_id
1 'polypeptide(L)'
;MIRLEDGKESKIAEGSFSDLTLSGDGKSIFYRSGSSVYKMTSSGGSKKKVDFSLKIRVDKSKQWEQIFEEAWRVMKYRFYDENMHGYDWDAIKARYKPMLKYVGENQDLYDLCNEMIGELNASHTGVSGPPSRDMDSLYSTRHLGIEMESDGEHYRISHIYEGGPADKEWLDLNLGDVVLSIEGKSIGGDDNYFSILNDLLNDYATLTVSTTEQAEDGTMVLGSERKLRIRHVSSVSNLKYEAWVEGNRKYVDEISGGKIGYVHIRSMNGSSLERFRTEIDQFWNKNGMVIDIRYN
;
A
#
# COMPACT_ATOMS: atom_id res chain seq x y z
N MET A 1 34.75 -23.89 8.70
CA MET A 1 35.99 -23.53 9.42
C MET A 1 37.07 -24.51 9.02
N ILE A 2 38.25 -24.03 8.74
CA ILE A 2 39.43 -24.89 8.45
C ILE A 2 40.36 -24.81 9.66
N ARG A 3 40.78 -25.96 10.16
CA ARG A 3 41.75 -26.02 11.25
C ARG A 3 43.16 -25.95 10.67
N LEU A 4 43.96 -25.00 11.12
CA LEU A 4 45.29 -24.76 10.54
C LEU A 4 46.30 -25.86 10.84
N GLU A 5 46.12 -26.59 11.93
CA GLU A 5 47.07 -27.63 12.37
C GLU A 5 47.01 -28.91 11.53
N ASP A 6 45.83 -29.31 11.06
CA ASP A 6 45.61 -30.56 10.34
C ASP A 6 44.88 -30.39 8.99
N GLY A 7 44.55 -29.14 8.61
CA GLY A 7 43.84 -28.80 7.37
C GLY A 7 42.40 -29.31 7.27
N LYS A 8 41.86 -29.88 8.35
CA LYS A 8 40.51 -30.44 8.35
C LYS A 8 39.45 -29.34 8.32
N GLU A 9 38.57 -29.47 7.36
CA GLU A 9 37.41 -28.63 7.25
C GLU A 9 36.25 -29.17 8.10
N SER A 10 35.61 -28.29 8.85
CA SER A 10 34.37 -28.61 9.55
C SER A 10 33.32 -27.53 9.30
N LYS A 11 32.10 -27.96 8.94
CA LYS A 11 30.95 -27.06 8.82
C LYS A 11 30.40 -26.80 10.20
N ILE A 12 30.45 -25.54 10.65
CA ILE A 12 30.04 -25.16 12.02
C ILE A 12 28.67 -24.45 12.03
N ALA A 13 28.19 -23.94 10.88
CA ALA A 13 26.87 -23.33 10.75
C ALA A 13 26.40 -23.32 9.30
N GLU A 14 25.10 -23.17 9.10
CA GLU A 14 24.46 -22.95 7.80
C GLU A 14 23.68 -21.63 7.81
N GLY A 15 23.64 -20.95 6.65
CA GLY A 15 22.88 -19.73 6.44
C GLY A 15 23.69 -18.61 5.79
N SER A 16 23.06 -17.44 5.65
CA SER A 16 23.74 -16.22 5.18
C SER A 16 24.35 -15.49 6.35
N PHE A 17 25.66 -15.32 6.30
CA PHE A 17 26.44 -14.64 7.34
C PHE A 17 27.26 -13.52 6.73
N SER A 18 27.34 -12.40 7.44
CA SER A 18 28.23 -11.28 7.10
C SER A 18 28.95 -10.82 8.37
N ASP A 19 30.02 -10.06 8.19
CA ASP A 19 30.78 -9.43 9.26
C ASP A 19 31.23 -10.44 10.35
N LEU A 20 31.79 -11.58 9.91
CA LEU A 20 32.29 -12.59 10.83
C LEU A 20 33.55 -12.09 11.57
N THR A 21 33.50 -12.16 12.89
CA THR A 21 34.62 -11.79 13.73
C THR A 21 34.82 -12.85 14.83
N LEU A 22 36.05 -13.30 14.97
CA LEU A 22 36.45 -14.19 16.06
C LEU A 22 36.73 -13.35 17.32
N SER A 23 36.31 -13.82 18.50
CA SER A 23 36.71 -13.18 19.77
C SER A 23 38.23 -13.30 20.00
N GLY A 24 38.79 -12.35 20.77
CA GLY A 24 40.22 -12.32 21.04
C GLY A 24 40.77 -13.59 21.71
N ASP A 25 39.95 -14.35 22.45
CA ASP A 25 40.28 -15.63 23.06
C ASP A 25 40.04 -16.82 22.12
N GLY A 26 39.59 -16.60 20.89
CA GLY A 26 39.32 -17.62 19.89
C GLY A 26 38.12 -18.54 20.15
N LYS A 27 37.38 -18.32 21.23
CA LYS A 27 36.32 -19.25 21.67
C LYS A 27 34.93 -18.95 21.09
N SER A 28 34.73 -17.74 20.56
CA SER A 28 33.42 -17.29 20.06
C SER A 28 33.55 -16.67 18.69
N ILE A 29 32.54 -16.89 17.86
CA ILE A 29 32.37 -16.23 16.57
C ILE A 29 31.16 -15.30 16.70
N PHE A 30 31.35 -14.04 16.36
CA PHE A 30 30.29 -13.06 16.17
C PHE A 30 30.04 -12.89 14.67
N TYR A 31 28.79 -12.75 14.29
CA TYR A 31 28.42 -12.52 12.90
C TYR A 31 27.08 -11.78 12.81
N ARG A 32 26.85 -11.14 11.68
CA ARG A 32 25.57 -10.52 11.36
C ARG A 32 24.76 -11.43 10.43
N SER A 33 23.47 -11.56 10.70
CA SER A 33 22.50 -12.18 9.81
C SER A 33 21.28 -11.27 9.73
N GLY A 34 21.05 -10.70 8.55
CA GLY A 34 20.12 -9.60 8.39
C GLY A 34 20.54 -8.39 9.24
N SER A 35 19.62 -7.85 10.03
CA SER A 35 19.84 -6.71 10.93
C SER A 35 20.28 -7.10 12.35
N SER A 36 20.45 -8.40 12.64
CA SER A 36 20.75 -8.90 13.99
C SER A 36 22.16 -9.43 14.09
N VAL A 37 22.79 -9.22 15.26
CA VAL A 37 24.09 -9.78 15.61
C VAL A 37 23.88 -11.08 16.40
N TYR A 38 24.68 -12.07 16.09
CA TYR A 38 24.66 -13.37 16.75
C TYR A 38 26.04 -13.77 17.25
N LYS A 39 26.05 -14.56 18.31
CA LYS A 39 27.24 -15.22 18.88
C LYS A 39 27.04 -16.73 18.83
N MET A 40 28.10 -17.45 18.48
CA MET A 40 28.20 -18.91 18.61
C MET A 40 29.59 -19.31 19.08
N THR A 41 29.76 -20.54 19.54
CA THR A 41 31.10 -21.04 19.87
C THR A 41 31.91 -21.30 18.60
N SER A 42 33.22 -21.15 18.65
CA SER A 42 34.10 -21.42 17.51
C SER A 42 34.12 -22.90 17.08
N SER A 43 33.72 -23.81 17.97
CA SER A 43 33.52 -25.22 17.66
C SER A 43 32.17 -25.56 17.03
N GLY A 44 31.31 -24.58 16.82
CA GLY A 44 29.92 -24.80 16.40
C GLY A 44 28.96 -24.91 17.60
N GLY A 45 27.68 -25.00 17.32
CA GLY A 45 26.62 -25.14 18.33
C GLY A 45 25.52 -24.12 18.20
N SER A 46 24.76 -23.92 19.28
CA SER A 46 23.60 -23.03 19.29
C SER A 46 24.00 -21.58 19.05
N LYS A 47 23.34 -20.94 18.10
CA LYS A 47 23.46 -19.50 17.91
C LYS A 47 22.64 -18.77 18.96
N LYS A 48 23.19 -17.72 19.54
CA LYS A 48 22.52 -16.83 20.48
C LYS A 48 22.49 -15.42 19.89
N LYS A 49 21.34 -14.81 19.84
CA LYS A 49 21.21 -13.39 19.47
C LYS A 49 21.87 -12.54 20.53
N VAL A 50 22.63 -11.54 20.09
CA VAL A 50 23.22 -10.51 20.97
C VAL A 50 22.27 -9.33 20.96
N ASP A 51 21.55 -9.14 22.06
CA ASP A 51 20.70 -7.98 22.23
C ASP A 51 21.51 -6.81 22.75
N PHE A 52 21.42 -5.69 22.08
CA PHE A 52 22.02 -4.43 22.51
C PHE A 52 21.12 -3.27 22.15
N SER A 53 21.22 -2.19 22.90
CA SER A 53 20.57 -0.94 22.59
C SER A 53 21.62 0.16 22.49
N LEU A 54 21.52 0.99 21.48
CA LEU A 54 22.38 2.16 21.29
C LEU A 54 21.52 3.41 21.30
N LYS A 55 21.88 4.36 22.20
CA LYS A 55 21.28 5.69 22.20
C LYS A 55 22.21 6.63 21.47
N ILE A 56 21.70 7.24 20.40
CA ILE A 56 22.43 8.23 19.61
C ILE A 56 21.75 9.59 19.82
N ARG A 57 22.54 10.60 20.13
CA ARG A 57 22.06 11.98 20.13
C ARG A 57 22.30 12.58 18.75
N VAL A 58 21.20 12.95 18.07
CA VAL A 58 21.24 13.57 16.75
C VAL A 58 20.95 15.06 16.90
N ASP A 59 21.86 15.90 16.40
CA ASP A 59 21.63 17.33 16.21
C ASP A 59 20.81 17.51 14.92
N LYS A 60 19.54 17.84 15.06
CA LYS A 60 18.61 17.94 13.93
C LYS A 60 19.02 19.02 12.94
N SER A 61 19.48 20.18 13.41
CA SER A 61 19.89 21.27 12.53
C SER A 61 21.05 20.87 11.63
N LYS A 62 22.05 20.18 12.17
CA LYS A 62 23.16 19.64 11.38
C LYS A 62 22.74 18.51 10.43
N GLN A 63 21.81 17.68 10.87
CA GLN A 63 21.25 16.64 10.03
C GLN A 63 20.50 17.24 8.84
N TRP A 64 19.68 18.27 9.06
CA TRP A 64 18.95 18.96 7.99
C TRP A 64 19.87 19.67 7.01
N GLU A 65 20.93 20.32 7.52
CA GLU A 65 21.95 20.90 6.63
C GLU A 65 22.60 19.83 5.75
N GLN A 66 22.97 18.69 6.33
CA GLN A 66 23.54 17.58 5.56
C GLN A 66 22.57 17.03 4.52
N ILE A 67 21.29 16.85 4.85
CA ILE A 67 20.27 16.34 3.91
C ILE A 67 20.09 17.34 2.76
N PHE A 68 20.03 18.62 3.02
CA PHE A 68 19.94 19.65 2.00
C PHE A 68 21.14 19.64 1.06
N GLU A 69 22.35 19.55 1.60
CA GLU A 69 23.59 19.45 0.81
C GLU A 69 23.60 18.17 -0.05
N GLU A 70 23.12 17.05 0.49
CA GLU A 70 23.01 15.80 -0.26
C GLU A 70 21.96 15.89 -1.39
N ALA A 71 20.79 16.48 -1.13
CA ALA A 71 19.76 16.69 -2.14
C ALA A 71 20.31 17.52 -3.32
N TRP A 72 20.97 18.64 -3.02
CA TRP A 72 21.64 19.45 -4.03
C TRP A 72 22.70 18.66 -4.79
N ARG A 73 23.57 17.91 -4.06
CA ARG A 73 24.68 17.14 -4.64
C ARG A 73 24.18 16.00 -5.55
N VAL A 74 23.15 15.29 -5.11
CA VAL A 74 22.55 14.21 -5.93
C VAL A 74 22.03 14.76 -7.24
N MET A 75 21.29 15.88 -7.21
CA MET A 75 20.83 16.52 -8.43
C MET A 75 22.00 16.97 -9.30
N LYS A 76 23.01 17.63 -8.75
CA LYS A 76 24.17 18.10 -9.51
C LYS A 76 24.87 17.00 -10.31
N TYR A 77 24.96 15.78 -9.77
CA TYR A 77 25.76 14.69 -10.39
C TYR A 77 24.90 13.60 -11.02
N ARG A 78 23.59 13.62 -10.84
CA ARG A 78 22.70 12.57 -11.36
C ARG A 78 21.53 13.11 -12.21
N PHE A 79 21.40 14.41 -12.31
CA PHE A 79 20.43 14.98 -13.24
C PHE A 79 20.79 14.60 -14.67
N TYR A 80 19.80 14.34 -15.51
CA TYR A 80 20.03 13.82 -16.85
C TYR A 80 20.68 14.82 -17.81
N ASP A 81 20.51 16.15 -17.54
CA ASP A 81 21.14 17.22 -18.29
C ASP A 81 22.31 17.79 -17.49
N GLU A 82 23.52 17.59 -17.96
CA GLU A 82 24.76 18.06 -17.32
C GLU A 82 24.81 19.60 -17.19
N ASN A 83 24.07 20.33 -18.05
CA ASN A 83 23.97 21.78 -18.02
C ASN A 83 22.82 22.26 -17.10
N MET A 84 22.17 21.37 -16.35
CA MET A 84 21.08 21.71 -15.41
C MET A 84 19.98 22.57 -16.06
N HIS A 85 19.58 22.27 -17.28
CA HIS A 85 18.66 23.07 -18.13
C HIS A 85 19.08 24.53 -18.29
N GLY A 86 20.36 24.83 -18.20
CA GLY A 86 20.92 26.17 -18.30
C GLY A 86 20.84 27.01 -17.02
N TYR A 87 20.41 26.41 -15.91
CA TYR A 87 20.35 27.09 -14.61
C TYR A 87 21.69 27.00 -13.88
N ASP A 88 22.06 28.11 -13.21
CA ASP A 88 23.20 28.10 -12.25
C ASP A 88 22.78 27.40 -10.96
N TRP A 89 23.07 26.08 -10.91
CA TRP A 89 22.68 25.22 -9.81
C TRP A 89 23.37 25.58 -8.47
N ASP A 90 24.57 26.16 -8.53
CA ASP A 90 25.29 26.66 -7.36
C ASP A 90 24.65 27.94 -6.83
N ALA A 91 24.22 28.86 -7.71
CA ALA A 91 23.47 30.06 -7.32
C ALA A 91 22.11 29.72 -6.72
N ILE A 92 21.40 28.71 -7.26
CA ILE A 92 20.14 28.23 -6.71
C ILE A 92 20.37 27.72 -5.27
N LYS A 93 21.36 26.86 -5.04
CA LYS A 93 21.73 26.42 -3.69
C LYS A 93 21.95 27.59 -2.74
N ALA A 94 22.77 28.58 -3.17
CA ALA A 94 23.09 29.74 -2.35
C ALA A 94 21.84 30.55 -1.94
N ARG A 95 20.81 30.58 -2.77
CA ARG A 95 19.52 31.23 -2.51
C ARG A 95 18.71 30.49 -1.46
N TYR A 96 18.65 29.16 -1.53
CA TYR A 96 17.81 28.35 -0.65
C TYR A 96 18.48 27.97 0.68
N LYS A 97 19.80 27.81 0.71
CA LYS A 97 20.54 27.40 1.92
C LYS A 97 20.26 28.28 3.17
N PRO A 98 20.16 29.62 3.09
CA PRO A 98 19.85 30.45 4.26
C PRO A 98 18.47 30.18 4.87
N MET A 99 17.56 29.54 4.15
CA MET A 99 16.21 29.20 4.64
C MET A 99 16.22 28.03 5.63
N LEU A 100 17.29 27.23 5.68
CA LEU A 100 17.44 26.14 6.64
C LEU A 100 17.26 26.57 8.10
N LYS A 101 17.55 27.82 8.45
CA LYS A 101 17.35 28.35 9.79
C LYS A 101 15.86 28.40 10.23
N TYR A 102 14.93 28.33 9.27
CA TYR A 102 13.50 28.35 9.53
C TYR A 102 12.87 26.95 9.56
N VAL A 103 13.64 25.91 9.23
CA VAL A 103 13.20 24.52 9.27
C VAL A 103 12.97 24.10 10.72
N GLY A 104 11.74 23.76 11.06
CA GLY A 104 11.32 23.31 12.39
C GLY A 104 11.11 21.78 12.47
N GLU A 105 10.79 21.16 11.33
CA GLU A 105 10.57 19.72 11.22
C GLU A 105 11.06 19.14 9.89
N ASN A 106 11.01 17.82 9.75
CA ASN A 106 11.49 17.16 8.53
C ASN A 106 10.66 17.52 7.29
N GLN A 107 9.36 17.78 7.45
CA GLN A 107 8.50 18.13 6.31
C GLN A 107 8.92 19.48 5.73
N ASP A 108 9.16 20.47 6.56
CA ASP A 108 9.67 21.79 6.11
C ASP A 108 10.96 21.65 5.29
N LEU A 109 11.85 20.72 5.70
CA LEU A 109 13.08 20.43 4.96
C LEU A 109 12.79 19.84 3.59
N TYR A 110 11.85 18.86 3.51
CA TYR A 110 11.53 18.25 2.23
C TYR A 110 10.87 19.26 1.30
N ASP A 111 10.01 20.13 1.81
CA ASP A 111 9.37 21.19 1.03
C ASP A 111 10.43 22.17 0.51
N LEU A 112 11.35 22.60 1.36
CA LEU A 112 12.48 23.46 0.95
C LEU A 112 13.36 22.81 -0.12
N CYS A 113 13.67 21.52 0.02
CA CYS A 113 14.42 20.78 -0.99
C CYS A 113 13.63 20.66 -2.31
N ASN A 114 12.33 20.44 -2.23
CA ASN A 114 11.47 20.32 -3.40
C ASN A 114 11.33 21.66 -4.13
N GLU A 115 11.22 22.77 -3.42
CA GLU A 115 11.25 24.10 -4.05
C GLU A 115 12.59 24.35 -4.76
N MET A 116 13.72 24.04 -4.13
CA MET A 116 15.04 24.14 -4.76
C MET A 116 15.14 23.28 -6.03
N ILE A 117 14.69 22.03 -5.97
CA ILE A 117 14.74 21.09 -7.11
C ILE A 117 13.76 21.52 -8.21
N GLY A 118 12.61 22.08 -7.84
CA GLY A 118 11.61 22.59 -8.76
C GLY A 118 12.11 23.68 -9.71
N GLU A 119 13.14 24.43 -9.32
CA GLU A 119 13.80 25.42 -10.19
C GLU A 119 14.38 24.83 -11.49
N LEU A 120 14.67 23.52 -11.48
CA LEU A 120 15.14 22.81 -12.67
C LEU A 120 14.04 22.62 -13.73
N ASN A 121 12.77 22.91 -13.39
CA ASN A 121 11.62 22.78 -14.27
C ASN A 121 11.55 21.38 -14.94
N ALA A 122 11.79 20.33 -14.15
CA ALA A 122 11.78 18.92 -14.59
C ALA A 122 10.71 18.14 -13.85
N SER A 123 9.92 17.35 -14.60
CA SER A 123 8.92 16.46 -14.03
C SER A 123 9.56 15.30 -13.26
N HIS A 124 8.84 14.76 -12.27
CA HIS A 124 9.21 13.56 -11.53
C HIS A 124 10.53 13.63 -10.77
N THR A 125 10.96 14.84 -10.41
CA THR A 125 12.11 15.08 -9.54
C THR A 125 11.66 15.63 -8.21
N GLY A 126 12.30 15.19 -7.11
CA GLY A 126 11.96 15.67 -5.78
C GLY A 126 12.57 14.83 -4.67
N VAL A 127 12.31 15.27 -3.44
CA VAL A 127 12.71 14.61 -2.19
C VAL A 127 11.45 14.26 -1.40
N SER A 128 11.39 13.05 -0.91
CA SER A 128 10.36 12.63 0.05
C SER A 128 11.02 11.98 1.26
N GLY A 129 10.39 12.14 2.40
CA GLY A 129 10.79 11.43 3.61
C GLY A 129 10.43 9.94 3.58
N PRO A 130 10.92 9.17 4.56
CA PRO A 130 10.40 7.84 4.79
C PRO A 130 8.89 7.94 5.04
N PRO A 131 8.11 6.91 4.65
CA PRO A 131 6.68 6.90 4.93
C PRO A 131 6.45 7.22 6.42
N SER A 132 5.61 8.21 6.70
CA SER A 132 5.23 8.50 8.08
C SER A 132 4.50 7.25 8.60
N ARG A 133 4.88 6.80 9.79
CA ARG A 133 4.06 5.85 10.53
C ARG A 133 2.99 6.68 11.24
N ASP A 134 1.99 7.10 10.50
CA ASP A 134 0.85 7.73 11.10
C ASP A 134 0.23 6.78 12.11
N MET A 135 -0.14 7.32 13.27
CA MET A 135 -0.85 6.54 14.30
C MET A 135 -2.13 5.92 13.73
N ASP A 136 -2.73 6.55 12.72
CA ASP A 136 -3.88 6.04 11.97
C ASP A 136 -3.56 4.76 11.19
N SER A 137 -2.29 4.50 10.85
CA SER A 137 -1.86 3.25 10.21
C SER A 137 -1.88 2.03 11.16
N LEU A 138 -2.13 2.23 12.44
CA LEU A 138 -2.30 1.13 13.41
C LEU A 138 -3.63 0.39 13.23
N TYR A 139 -4.62 1.03 12.59
CA TYR A 139 -5.93 0.46 12.32
C TYR A 139 -6.07 0.15 10.84
N SER A 140 -5.96 -1.12 10.48
CA SER A 140 -6.27 -1.57 9.12
C SER A 140 -7.78 -1.73 8.98
N THR A 141 -8.41 -0.87 8.20
CA THR A 141 -9.83 -1.02 7.88
C THR A 141 -10.05 -2.32 7.11
N ARG A 142 -11.07 -3.07 7.53
CA ARG A 142 -11.44 -4.33 6.93
C ARG A 142 -12.70 -4.17 6.09
N HIS A 143 -12.69 -4.83 4.94
CA HIS A 143 -13.74 -4.71 3.94
C HIS A 143 -14.27 -6.09 3.56
N LEU A 144 -15.55 -6.16 3.24
CA LEU A 144 -16.23 -7.40 2.84
C LEU A 144 -16.43 -7.52 1.32
N GLY A 145 -16.04 -6.51 0.56
CA GLY A 145 -16.29 -6.47 -0.89
C GLY A 145 -17.73 -6.12 -1.24
N ILE A 146 -18.40 -5.40 -0.35
CA ILE A 146 -19.75 -4.86 -0.53
C ILE A 146 -19.76 -3.37 -0.20
N GLU A 147 -20.76 -2.67 -0.69
CA GLU A 147 -21.17 -1.36 -0.19
C GLU A 147 -22.54 -1.48 0.47
N MET A 148 -22.75 -0.69 1.50
CA MET A 148 -23.99 -0.65 2.25
C MET A 148 -24.44 0.80 2.35
N GLU A 149 -25.71 1.04 2.08
CA GLU A 149 -26.34 2.34 2.23
C GLU A 149 -27.36 2.30 3.37
N SER A 150 -27.39 3.38 4.16
CA SER A 150 -28.37 3.51 5.23
C SER A 150 -29.69 4.03 4.68
N ASP A 151 -30.79 3.41 5.10
CA ASP A 151 -32.16 3.94 4.89
C ASP A 151 -32.66 4.73 6.11
N GLY A 152 -31.77 4.96 7.10
CA GLY A 152 -32.05 5.63 8.37
C GLY A 152 -32.34 4.65 9.52
N GLU A 153 -32.88 3.48 9.25
CA GLU A 153 -33.15 2.44 10.24
C GLU A 153 -32.15 1.29 10.14
N HIS A 154 -31.83 0.88 8.91
CA HIS A 154 -30.96 -0.25 8.64
C HIS A 154 -29.93 0.08 7.56
N TYR A 155 -28.90 -0.75 7.46
CA TYR A 155 -28.03 -0.82 6.30
C TYR A 155 -28.54 -1.83 5.29
N ARG A 156 -28.57 -1.42 4.01
CA ARG A 156 -28.90 -2.28 2.86
C ARG A 156 -27.69 -2.50 1.98
N ILE A 157 -27.56 -3.71 1.42
CA ILE A 157 -26.54 -3.99 0.42
C ILE A 157 -26.87 -3.21 -0.85
N SER A 158 -26.08 -2.18 -1.15
CA SER A 158 -26.23 -1.35 -2.35
C SER A 158 -25.34 -1.82 -3.51
N HIS A 159 -24.22 -2.48 -3.19
CA HIS A 159 -23.31 -3.00 -4.20
C HIS A 159 -22.56 -4.23 -3.71
N ILE A 160 -22.34 -5.21 -4.61
CA ILE A 160 -21.47 -6.36 -4.41
C ILE A 160 -20.42 -6.31 -5.50
N TYR A 161 -19.16 -6.18 -5.12
CA TYR A 161 -18.05 -6.10 -6.08
C TYR A 161 -17.76 -7.45 -6.71
N GLU A 162 -17.84 -7.51 -8.04
CA GLU A 162 -17.52 -8.70 -8.84
C GLU A 162 -16.10 -9.21 -8.53
N GLY A 163 -15.95 -10.52 -8.37
CA GLY A 163 -14.70 -11.18 -7.96
C GLY A 163 -14.31 -10.93 -6.51
N GLY A 164 -15.07 -10.13 -5.78
CA GLY A 164 -14.82 -9.79 -4.38
C GLY A 164 -15.07 -10.94 -3.40
N PRO A 165 -14.77 -10.72 -2.10
CA PRO A 165 -14.99 -11.74 -1.08
C PRO A 165 -16.46 -12.10 -0.87
N ALA A 166 -17.37 -11.17 -1.11
CA ALA A 166 -18.81 -11.38 -1.00
C ALA A 166 -19.47 -11.92 -2.28
N ASP A 167 -18.78 -11.84 -3.41
CA ASP A 167 -19.25 -12.34 -4.70
C ASP A 167 -18.87 -13.82 -4.86
N LYS A 168 -19.61 -14.68 -4.17
CA LYS A 168 -19.41 -16.13 -4.20
C LYS A 168 -20.76 -16.84 -4.37
N GLU A 169 -20.83 -17.80 -5.28
CA GLU A 169 -22.06 -18.55 -5.59
C GLU A 169 -22.69 -19.22 -4.36
N TRP A 170 -21.89 -19.59 -3.36
CA TRP A 170 -22.38 -20.22 -2.13
C TRP A 170 -22.85 -19.22 -1.07
N LEU A 171 -22.61 -17.91 -1.28
CA LEU A 171 -23.12 -16.86 -0.43
C LEU A 171 -24.43 -16.36 -1.03
N ASP A 172 -25.53 -16.72 -0.40
CA ASP A 172 -26.85 -16.20 -0.79
C ASP A 172 -27.00 -14.76 -0.29
N LEU A 173 -26.23 -13.83 -0.89
CA LEU A 173 -26.23 -12.39 -0.61
C LEU A 173 -26.68 -11.64 -1.86
N ASN A 174 -27.70 -10.79 -1.71
CA ASN A 174 -28.32 -10.09 -2.80
C ASN A 174 -28.35 -8.57 -2.59
N LEU A 175 -28.43 -7.82 -3.68
CA LEU A 175 -28.69 -6.38 -3.59
C LEU A 175 -30.04 -6.13 -2.91
N GLY A 176 -30.08 -5.15 -2.02
CA GLY A 176 -31.27 -4.80 -1.22
C GLY A 176 -31.44 -5.62 0.05
N ASP A 177 -30.65 -6.67 0.27
CA ASP A 177 -30.65 -7.36 1.58
C ASP A 177 -30.33 -6.38 2.72
N VAL A 178 -31.06 -6.51 3.82
CA VAL A 178 -30.88 -5.71 5.03
C VAL A 178 -29.85 -6.40 5.93
N VAL A 179 -28.86 -5.68 6.40
CA VAL A 179 -27.87 -6.19 7.34
C VAL A 179 -28.34 -5.92 8.76
N LEU A 180 -28.69 -6.97 9.48
CA LEU A 180 -29.23 -6.90 10.84
C LEU A 180 -28.14 -6.92 11.92
N SER A 181 -27.08 -7.69 11.68
CA SER A 181 -25.98 -7.79 12.63
C SER A 181 -24.67 -8.19 11.97
N ILE A 182 -23.55 -7.81 12.61
CA ILE A 182 -22.19 -8.26 12.29
C ILE A 182 -21.60 -8.87 13.56
N GLU A 183 -21.10 -10.12 13.48
CA GLU A 183 -20.58 -10.90 14.62
C GLU A 183 -21.60 -10.98 15.78
N GLY A 184 -22.90 -11.03 15.46
CA GLY A 184 -23.97 -11.07 16.44
C GLY A 184 -24.25 -9.75 17.15
N LYS A 185 -23.53 -8.68 16.83
CA LYS A 185 -23.84 -7.32 17.29
C LYS A 185 -24.84 -6.70 16.31
N SER A 186 -26.02 -6.34 16.77
CA SER A 186 -27.01 -5.61 15.95
C SER A 186 -26.43 -4.28 15.48
N ILE A 187 -26.77 -3.90 14.25
CA ILE A 187 -26.40 -2.61 13.65
C ILE A 187 -27.64 -1.90 13.13
N GLY A 188 -27.77 -0.62 13.46
CA GLY A 188 -28.75 0.30 12.88
C GLY A 188 -28.12 1.17 11.79
N GLY A 189 -28.93 1.88 11.04
CA GLY A 189 -28.47 2.69 9.91
C GLY A 189 -27.48 3.82 10.26
N ASP A 190 -27.38 4.23 11.52
CA ASP A 190 -26.47 5.27 12.00
C ASP A 190 -25.20 4.71 12.66
N ASP A 191 -25.08 3.39 12.80
CA ASP A 191 -23.96 2.76 13.49
C ASP A 191 -22.69 2.73 12.61
N ASN A 192 -21.52 2.95 13.22
CA ASN A 192 -20.25 2.73 12.56
C ASN A 192 -19.89 1.24 12.55
N TYR A 193 -20.39 0.51 11.57
CA TYR A 193 -20.13 -0.93 11.44
C TYR A 193 -18.65 -1.27 11.18
N PHE A 194 -17.82 -0.35 10.68
CA PHE A 194 -16.38 -0.57 10.52
C PHE A 194 -15.68 -0.78 11.85
N SER A 195 -16.20 -0.21 12.96
CA SER A 195 -15.65 -0.47 14.28
C SER A 195 -15.71 -1.96 14.64
N ILE A 196 -16.82 -2.62 14.29
CA ILE A 196 -17.00 -4.07 14.52
C ILE A 196 -16.06 -4.88 13.63
N LEU A 197 -15.95 -4.51 12.34
CA LEU A 197 -15.08 -5.20 11.40
C LEU A 197 -13.61 -5.08 11.79
N ASN A 198 -13.16 -3.91 12.27
CA ASN A 198 -11.77 -3.67 12.63
C ASN A 198 -11.33 -4.42 13.88
N ASP A 199 -12.28 -4.74 14.78
CA ASP A 199 -12.03 -5.53 15.98
C ASP A 199 -11.92 -7.04 15.74
N LEU A 200 -12.17 -7.53 14.52
CA LEU A 200 -12.09 -8.96 14.20
C LEU A 200 -10.68 -9.52 14.40
N LEU A 201 -10.59 -10.65 15.09
CA LEU A 201 -9.34 -11.37 15.32
C LEU A 201 -9.07 -12.46 14.27
N ASN A 202 -10.09 -12.85 13.51
CA ASN A 202 -10.00 -13.90 12.50
C ASN A 202 -10.23 -13.32 11.10
N ASP A 203 -10.05 -14.14 10.05
CA ASP A 203 -10.12 -13.73 8.64
C ASP A 203 -11.55 -13.57 8.10
N TYR A 204 -12.57 -13.84 8.89
CA TYR A 204 -13.96 -13.87 8.46
C TYR A 204 -14.84 -13.01 9.34
N ALA A 205 -15.85 -12.41 8.72
CA ALA A 205 -16.97 -11.76 9.40
C ALA A 205 -18.25 -12.57 9.19
N THR A 206 -19.05 -12.69 10.24
CA THR A 206 -20.37 -13.30 10.17
C THR A 206 -21.43 -12.22 10.11
N LEU A 207 -22.18 -12.15 9.03
CA LEU A 207 -23.31 -11.24 8.84
C LEU A 207 -24.61 -12.01 9.04
N THR A 208 -25.58 -11.38 9.72
CA THR A 208 -26.99 -11.77 9.65
C THR A 208 -27.69 -10.79 8.72
N VAL A 209 -28.23 -11.28 7.62
CA VAL A 209 -28.96 -10.47 6.63
C VAL A 209 -30.40 -10.97 6.52
N SER A 210 -31.29 -10.10 6.09
CA SER A 210 -32.69 -10.43 5.83
C SER A 210 -33.09 -9.96 4.44
N THR A 211 -33.92 -10.72 3.73
CA THR A 211 -34.66 -10.20 2.60
C THR A 211 -35.67 -9.14 3.04
N THR A 212 -36.20 -8.39 2.10
CA THR A 212 -37.37 -7.56 2.30
C THR A 212 -38.54 -8.11 1.51
N GLU A 213 -39.71 -8.15 2.13
CA GLU A 213 -40.95 -8.62 1.53
C GLU A 213 -41.99 -7.50 1.59
N GLN A 214 -42.89 -7.45 0.62
CA GLN A 214 -43.99 -6.50 0.66
C GLN A 214 -45.19 -7.13 1.37
N ALA A 215 -45.62 -6.54 2.44
CA ALA A 215 -46.84 -6.93 3.18
C ALA A 215 -48.09 -6.59 2.36
N GLU A 216 -49.25 -7.15 2.77
CA GLU A 216 -50.54 -6.94 2.09
C GLU A 216 -50.97 -5.46 2.03
N ASP A 217 -50.55 -4.67 2.99
CA ASP A 217 -50.82 -3.22 3.06
C ASP A 217 -49.84 -2.37 2.25
N GLY A 218 -48.87 -3.01 1.52
CA GLY A 218 -47.86 -2.36 0.71
C GLY A 218 -46.60 -1.93 1.48
N THR A 219 -46.54 -2.12 2.81
CA THR A 219 -45.32 -1.83 3.57
C THR A 219 -44.23 -2.86 3.32
N MET A 220 -42.96 -2.44 3.42
CA MET A 220 -41.84 -3.36 3.35
C MET A 220 -41.51 -3.88 4.74
N VAL A 221 -41.47 -5.19 4.86
CA VAL A 221 -41.14 -5.90 6.12
C VAL A 221 -39.91 -6.78 5.92
N LEU A 222 -39.24 -7.08 7.04
CA LEU A 222 -38.14 -8.05 7.02
C LEU A 222 -38.70 -9.45 6.75
N GLY A 223 -38.05 -10.13 5.80
CA GLY A 223 -38.40 -11.50 5.41
C GLY A 223 -37.51 -12.54 6.11
N SER A 224 -37.02 -13.50 5.36
CA SER A 224 -36.20 -14.59 5.90
C SER A 224 -34.79 -14.13 6.25
N GLU A 225 -34.33 -14.52 7.45
CA GLU A 225 -32.95 -14.25 7.89
C GLU A 225 -31.99 -15.33 7.43
N ARG A 226 -30.77 -14.91 7.08
CA ARG A 226 -29.67 -15.77 6.68
C ARG A 226 -28.39 -15.35 7.40
N LYS A 227 -27.56 -16.34 7.75
CA LYS A 227 -26.22 -16.08 8.30
C LYS A 227 -25.17 -16.39 7.26
N LEU A 228 -24.37 -15.39 6.94
CA LEU A 228 -23.35 -15.45 5.91
C LEU A 228 -21.98 -15.26 6.54
N ARG A 229 -21.00 -16.04 6.10
CA ARG A 229 -19.62 -15.93 6.55
C ARG A 229 -18.75 -15.47 5.39
N ILE A 230 -18.27 -14.22 5.47
CA ILE A 230 -17.54 -13.56 4.39
C ILE A 230 -16.11 -13.32 4.85
N ARG A 231 -15.14 -13.68 4.01
CA ARG A 231 -13.73 -13.36 4.27
C ARG A 231 -13.52 -11.86 4.07
N HIS A 232 -12.94 -11.18 5.06
CA HIS A 232 -12.59 -9.78 4.89
C HIS A 232 -11.23 -9.61 4.20
N VAL A 233 -11.04 -8.43 3.60
CA VAL A 233 -9.80 -7.98 2.96
C VAL A 233 -9.38 -6.62 3.53
N SER A 234 -8.10 -6.29 3.44
CA SER A 234 -7.56 -5.00 3.90
C SER A 234 -7.81 -3.84 2.94
N SER A 235 -8.21 -4.12 1.70
CA SER A 235 -8.51 -3.09 0.71
C SER A 235 -9.44 -3.64 -0.37
N VAL A 236 -10.35 -2.79 -0.82
CA VAL A 236 -11.22 -3.02 -1.99
C VAL A 236 -10.89 -2.09 -3.16
N SER A 237 -9.77 -1.37 -3.09
CA SER A 237 -9.39 -0.37 -4.10
C SER A 237 -9.29 -0.95 -5.52
N ASN A 238 -8.80 -2.18 -5.65
CA ASN A 238 -8.76 -2.84 -6.95
C ASN A 238 -10.15 -3.23 -7.45
N LEU A 239 -11.03 -3.69 -6.56
CA LEU A 239 -12.40 -4.02 -6.92
C LEU A 239 -13.17 -2.78 -7.37
N LYS A 240 -13.04 -1.67 -6.64
CA LYS A 240 -13.61 -0.37 -7.02
C LYS A 240 -13.07 0.12 -8.35
N TYR A 241 -11.78 -0.01 -8.57
CA TYR A 241 -11.15 0.36 -9.83
C TYR A 241 -11.71 -0.47 -11.01
N GLU A 242 -11.76 -1.80 -10.88
CA GLU A 242 -12.30 -2.66 -11.95
C GLU A 242 -13.78 -2.37 -12.22
N ALA A 243 -14.58 -2.17 -11.19
CA ALA A 243 -15.99 -1.81 -11.33
C ALA A 243 -16.15 -0.45 -12.06
N TRP A 244 -15.29 0.52 -11.75
CA TRP A 244 -15.29 1.82 -12.42
C TRP A 244 -14.88 1.72 -13.90
N VAL A 245 -13.83 0.94 -14.21
CA VAL A 245 -13.41 0.70 -15.61
C VAL A 245 -14.53 -0.01 -16.40
N GLU A 246 -15.12 -1.03 -15.83
CA GLU A 246 -16.20 -1.79 -16.48
C GLU A 246 -17.46 -0.93 -16.66
N GLY A 247 -17.79 -0.08 -15.68
CA GLY A 247 -18.89 0.88 -15.80
C GLY A 247 -18.67 1.86 -16.95
N ASN A 248 -17.45 2.42 -17.08
CA ASN A 248 -17.11 3.30 -18.21
C ASN A 248 -17.15 2.54 -19.54
N ARG A 249 -16.68 1.30 -19.57
CA ARG A 249 -16.72 0.45 -20.78
C ARG A 249 -18.15 0.22 -21.25
N LYS A 250 -19.04 -0.17 -20.35
CA LYS A 250 -20.47 -0.34 -20.63
C LYS A 250 -21.12 0.97 -21.12
N TYR A 251 -20.83 2.07 -20.44
CA TYR A 251 -21.34 3.36 -20.83
C TYR A 251 -20.91 3.76 -22.25
N VAL A 252 -19.62 3.64 -22.59
CA VAL A 252 -19.11 3.94 -23.94
C VAL A 252 -19.71 3.02 -24.99
N ASP A 253 -19.83 1.72 -24.69
CA ASP A 253 -20.45 0.74 -25.60
C ASP A 253 -21.92 1.09 -25.87
N GLU A 254 -22.68 1.42 -24.84
CA GLU A 254 -24.09 1.78 -24.93
C GLU A 254 -24.32 3.04 -25.76
N ILE A 255 -23.67 4.16 -25.41
CA ILE A 255 -23.86 5.45 -26.10
C ILE A 255 -23.34 5.44 -27.53
N SER A 256 -22.38 4.58 -27.86
CA SER A 256 -21.85 4.41 -29.21
C SER A 256 -22.61 3.39 -30.06
N GLY A 257 -23.60 2.67 -29.48
CA GLY A 257 -24.27 1.56 -30.12
C GLY A 257 -23.29 0.42 -30.45
N GLY A 258 -22.37 0.13 -29.57
CA GLY A 258 -21.38 -0.93 -29.71
C GLY A 258 -20.21 -0.62 -30.64
N LYS A 259 -20.05 0.62 -31.12
CA LYS A 259 -19.08 1.00 -32.17
C LYS A 259 -17.72 1.43 -31.63
N ILE A 260 -17.62 1.84 -30.37
CA ILE A 260 -16.41 2.38 -29.77
C ILE A 260 -15.97 1.48 -28.62
N GLY A 261 -14.68 1.14 -28.59
CA GLY A 261 -14.06 0.45 -27.47
C GLY A 261 -13.62 1.44 -26.38
N TYR A 262 -13.40 0.93 -25.15
CA TYR A 262 -12.87 1.72 -24.05
C TYR A 262 -11.77 0.96 -23.32
N VAL A 263 -10.64 1.61 -23.11
CA VAL A 263 -9.50 1.10 -22.34
C VAL A 263 -9.01 2.19 -21.38
N HIS A 264 -8.73 1.81 -20.13
CA HIS A 264 -8.12 2.70 -19.15
C HIS A 264 -6.68 2.27 -18.85
N ILE A 265 -5.74 3.21 -18.93
CA ILE A 265 -4.33 2.98 -18.57
C ILE A 265 -4.11 3.51 -17.15
N ARG A 266 -4.02 2.59 -16.18
CA ARG A 266 -3.92 2.92 -14.75
C ARG A 266 -2.62 3.59 -14.35
N SER A 267 -1.50 3.23 -15.00
CA SER A 267 -0.17 3.77 -14.72
C SER A 267 0.75 3.58 -15.90
N MET A 268 1.73 4.43 -16.09
CA MET A 268 2.74 4.31 -17.16
C MET A 268 3.86 3.33 -16.76
N ASN A 269 3.50 2.05 -16.63
CA ASN A 269 4.43 0.97 -16.25
C ASN A 269 4.22 -0.30 -17.09
N GLY A 270 5.12 -1.29 -16.92
CA GLY A 270 5.09 -2.53 -17.71
C GLY A 270 3.80 -3.33 -17.55
N SER A 271 3.26 -3.43 -16.35
CA SER A 271 2.01 -4.19 -16.11
C SER A 271 0.80 -3.55 -16.78
N SER A 272 0.70 -2.23 -16.76
CA SER A 272 -0.35 -1.50 -17.47
C SER A 272 -0.20 -1.59 -18.99
N LEU A 273 1.04 -1.63 -19.50
CA LEU A 273 1.29 -1.84 -20.92
C LEU A 273 0.82 -3.23 -21.38
N GLU A 274 1.14 -4.27 -20.62
CA GLU A 274 0.69 -5.64 -20.96
C GLU A 274 -0.84 -5.76 -20.89
N ARG A 275 -1.46 -5.16 -19.88
CA ARG A 275 -2.93 -5.10 -19.81
C ARG A 275 -3.51 -4.35 -21.02
N PHE A 276 -2.96 -3.20 -21.36
CA PHE A 276 -3.39 -2.42 -22.54
C PHE A 276 -3.32 -3.23 -23.81
N ARG A 277 -2.22 -3.96 -24.05
CA ARG A 277 -2.07 -4.84 -25.22
C ARG A 277 -3.15 -5.90 -25.28
N THR A 278 -3.43 -6.54 -24.15
CA THR A 278 -4.46 -7.58 -24.08
C THR A 278 -5.88 -7.02 -24.30
N GLU A 279 -6.17 -5.84 -23.74
CA GLU A 279 -7.49 -5.23 -23.84
C GLU A 279 -7.75 -4.63 -25.23
N ILE A 280 -6.76 -4.03 -25.90
CA ILE A 280 -6.91 -3.43 -27.23
C ILE A 280 -7.31 -4.49 -28.27
N ASP A 281 -6.83 -5.70 -28.15
CA ASP A 281 -7.16 -6.81 -29.05
C ASP A 281 -8.65 -7.20 -29.01
N GLN A 282 -9.35 -6.87 -27.92
CA GLN A 282 -10.80 -7.12 -27.81
C GLN A 282 -11.62 -6.14 -28.65
N PHE A 283 -11.04 -5.02 -29.05
CA PHE A 283 -11.73 -3.93 -29.73
C PHE A 283 -11.26 -3.71 -31.19
N TRP A 284 -10.47 -4.64 -31.75
CA TRP A 284 -9.92 -4.50 -33.11
C TRP A 284 -10.99 -4.31 -34.21
N ASN A 285 -12.22 -4.80 -33.97
CA ASN A 285 -13.35 -4.72 -34.89
C ASN A 285 -14.26 -3.52 -34.64
N LYS A 286 -13.97 -2.68 -33.66
CA LYS A 286 -14.70 -1.44 -33.39
C LYS A 286 -14.27 -0.31 -34.34
N ASN A 287 -15.13 0.67 -34.52
CA ASN A 287 -14.86 1.80 -35.41
C ASN A 287 -13.86 2.80 -34.81
N GLY A 288 -13.63 2.75 -33.51
CA GLY A 288 -12.70 3.61 -32.78
C GLY A 288 -12.56 3.18 -31.32
N MET A 289 -11.73 3.92 -30.57
CA MET A 289 -11.45 3.60 -29.19
C MET A 289 -11.27 4.87 -28.35
N VAL A 290 -11.81 4.85 -27.13
CA VAL A 290 -11.46 5.81 -26.07
C VAL A 290 -10.31 5.20 -25.27
N ILE A 291 -9.18 5.91 -25.21
CA ILE A 291 -8.06 5.59 -24.33
C ILE A 291 -8.11 6.59 -23.18
N ASP A 292 -8.48 6.13 -22.00
CA ASP A 292 -8.59 6.92 -20.79
C ASP A 292 -7.31 6.83 -19.96
N ILE A 293 -6.72 7.98 -19.66
CA ILE A 293 -5.51 8.09 -18.85
C ILE A 293 -5.73 8.92 -17.58
N ARG A 294 -6.98 9.16 -17.21
CA ARG A 294 -7.30 9.87 -15.96
C ARG A 294 -6.81 9.09 -14.75
N TYR A 295 -6.34 9.79 -13.74
CA TYR A 295 -5.82 9.20 -12.49
C TYR A 295 -4.60 8.28 -12.68
N ASN A 296 -3.86 8.49 -13.76
CA ASN A 296 -2.64 7.76 -14.07
C ASN A 296 -1.45 8.26 -13.23
#